data_09a10005540de5a261807094d6d6e8ac
#
_entry.id   09a10005540de5a261807094d6d6e8ac
#
_cell.length_a   1.000
_cell.length_b   1.000
_cell.length_c   1.000
_cell.angle_alpha   90.00
_cell.angle_beta   90.00
_cell.angle_gamma   90.00
#
_symmetry.space_group_name_H-M   'P 1'
#
loop_
_entity.id
_entity.type
_entity.pdbx_description
1 polymer ?
#
loop_
_entity_poly.entity_id
_entity_poly.type
_entity_poly.pdbx_seq_one_letter_code
_entity_poly.pdbx_strand_id
1 'polypeptide(L)'
;MNIMKKHSIFLILILVSLFLNGCKYDFILPEVVPPIDNTKPTSFATQIVPIFTSKCTLCHNTQAPVMTADVAYSQLVPNFVNTTSPTSSVLYINATSGTHGGTVSATQAALILAWITQGAQNN
;
A
#
# COMPACT_ATOMS: atom_id res chain seq x y z
N MET A 1 -24.57 29.47 -51.43
CA MET A 1 -25.28 28.80 -50.31
C MET A 1 -24.77 27.39 -49.93
N ASN A 2 -23.99 26.71 -50.76
CA ASN A 2 -23.51 25.34 -50.46
C ASN A 2 -22.18 25.23 -49.66
N ILE A 3 -21.33 26.24 -49.71
CA ILE A 3 -20.02 26.21 -49.02
C ILE A 3 -20.18 26.39 -47.50
N MET A 4 -21.01 27.32 -47.08
CA MET A 4 -21.28 27.55 -45.65
C MET A 4 -21.91 26.33 -44.96
N LYS A 5 -22.81 25.61 -45.64
CA LYS A 5 -23.40 24.37 -45.10
C LYS A 5 -22.33 23.25 -44.93
N LYS A 6 -21.38 23.15 -45.85
CA LYS A 6 -20.28 22.15 -45.73
C LYS A 6 -19.37 22.44 -44.54
N HIS A 7 -19.01 23.70 -44.32
CA HIS A 7 -18.19 24.07 -43.16
C HIS A 7 -18.94 23.89 -41.83
N SER A 8 -20.22 24.15 -41.79
CA SER A 8 -21.02 23.92 -40.57
C SER A 8 -21.13 22.44 -40.23
N ILE A 9 -21.31 21.56 -41.20
CA ILE A 9 -21.34 20.11 -41.01
C ILE A 9 -19.95 19.59 -40.50
N PHE A 10 -18.86 20.11 -41.08
CA PHE A 10 -17.53 19.72 -40.69
C PHE A 10 -17.20 20.15 -39.26
N LEU A 11 -17.60 21.35 -38.85
CA LEU A 11 -17.48 21.84 -37.46
C LEU A 11 -18.28 21.00 -36.46
N ILE A 12 -19.49 20.59 -36.83
CA ILE A 12 -20.31 19.72 -35.97
C ILE A 12 -19.68 18.34 -35.80
N LEU A 13 -19.11 17.76 -36.88
CA LEU A 13 -18.41 16.47 -36.80
C LEU A 13 -17.16 16.52 -35.94
N ILE A 14 -16.38 17.61 -35.96
CA ILE A 14 -15.24 17.82 -35.10
C ILE A 14 -15.70 17.96 -33.64
N LEU A 15 -16.77 18.72 -33.39
CA LEU A 15 -17.30 18.89 -32.04
C LEU A 15 -17.81 17.56 -31.45
N VAL A 16 -18.51 16.75 -32.23
CA VAL A 16 -18.99 15.42 -31.82
C VAL A 16 -17.83 14.47 -31.54
N SER A 17 -16.74 14.51 -32.34
CA SER A 17 -15.57 13.65 -32.11
C SER A 17 -14.82 13.99 -30.82
N LEU A 18 -14.86 15.24 -30.34
CA LEU A 18 -14.26 15.66 -29.07
C LEU A 18 -15.03 15.14 -27.84
N PHE A 19 -16.36 14.94 -27.98
CA PHE A 19 -17.17 14.38 -26.90
C PHE A 19 -17.12 12.84 -26.79
N LEU A 20 -16.62 12.15 -27.82
CA LEU A 20 -16.51 10.68 -27.82
C LEU A 20 -15.26 10.15 -27.11
N ASN A 21 -14.33 11.00 -26.67
CA ASN A 21 -13.23 10.61 -25.80
C ASN A 21 -13.72 10.49 -24.35
N GLY A 22 -14.59 9.54 -24.10
CA GLY A 22 -15.03 9.18 -22.75
C GLY A 22 -13.84 8.70 -21.94
N CYS A 23 -13.64 9.26 -20.76
CA CYS A 23 -12.66 8.76 -19.81
C CYS A 23 -12.94 7.28 -19.53
N LYS A 24 -11.97 6.44 -19.86
CA LYS A 24 -11.99 5.03 -19.48
C LYS A 24 -11.82 4.99 -17.96
N TYR A 25 -12.90 4.75 -17.23
CA TYR A 25 -12.87 4.60 -15.80
C TYR A 25 -12.45 3.16 -15.50
N ASP A 26 -11.21 2.98 -15.08
CA ASP A 26 -10.75 1.70 -14.56
C ASP A 26 -11.25 1.54 -13.12
N PHE A 27 -12.27 0.70 -12.95
CA PHE A 27 -12.76 0.33 -11.62
C PHE A 27 -11.73 -0.60 -10.97
N ILE A 28 -10.93 -0.04 -10.05
CA ILE A 28 -10.03 -0.85 -9.22
C ILE A 28 -10.91 -1.54 -8.18
N LEU A 29 -11.08 -2.86 -8.33
CA LEU A 29 -11.74 -3.67 -7.31
C LEU A 29 -10.95 -3.54 -6.00
N PRO A 30 -11.64 -3.39 -4.85
CA PRO A 30 -10.98 -3.43 -3.55
C PRO A 30 -10.17 -4.72 -3.42
N GLU A 31 -8.94 -4.62 -2.94
CA GLU A 31 -8.11 -5.79 -2.65
C GLU A 31 -8.84 -6.67 -1.62
N VAL A 32 -9.19 -7.90 -2.02
CA VAL A 32 -9.77 -8.87 -1.09
C VAL A 32 -8.61 -9.40 -0.23
N VAL A 33 -8.56 -8.95 1.03
CA VAL A 33 -7.60 -9.45 2.00
C VAL A 33 -7.97 -10.88 2.35
N PRO A 34 -7.14 -11.90 2.04
CA PRO A 34 -7.40 -13.25 2.47
C PRO A 34 -7.48 -13.31 4.01
N PRO A 35 -8.36 -14.12 4.59
CA PRO A 35 -8.42 -14.27 6.03
C PRO A 35 -7.08 -14.78 6.56
N ILE A 36 -6.51 -14.05 7.53
CA ILE A 36 -5.29 -14.47 8.20
C ILE A 36 -5.67 -15.59 9.17
N ASP A 37 -4.98 -16.71 9.06
CA ASP A 37 -5.15 -17.82 9.98
C ASP A 37 -4.50 -17.47 11.34
N ASN A 38 -5.29 -16.91 12.24
CA ASN A 38 -4.82 -16.52 13.57
C ASN A 38 -4.45 -17.71 14.47
N THR A 39 -4.68 -18.96 14.01
CA THR A 39 -4.25 -20.16 14.75
C THR A 39 -2.77 -20.47 14.53
N LYS A 40 -2.17 -19.85 13.51
CA LYS A 40 -0.74 -19.97 13.20
C LYS A 40 0.00 -18.69 13.55
N PRO A 41 1.19 -18.77 14.18
CA PRO A 41 2.01 -17.58 14.42
C PRO A 41 2.45 -16.97 13.09
N THR A 42 2.30 -15.65 12.97
CA THR A 42 2.87 -14.90 11.86
C THR A 42 4.37 -14.81 12.04
N SER A 43 5.12 -15.34 11.09
CA SER A 43 6.59 -15.37 11.16
C SER A 43 7.19 -14.01 10.80
N PHE A 44 8.06 -13.49 11.68
CA PHE A 44 8.82 -12.28 11.40
C PHE A 44 9.75 -12.48 10.20
N ALA A 45 10.54 -13.55 10.21
CA ALA A 45 11.57 -13.78 9.19
C ALA A 45 10.99 -14.01 7.79
N THR A 46 9.90 -14.81 7.69
CA THR A 46 9.40 -15.26 6.38
C THR A 46 8.21 -14.46 5.85
N GLN A 47 7.50 -13.72 6.70
CA GLN A 47 6.31 -12.96 6.29
C GLN A 47 6.47 -11.45 6.47
N ILE A 48 7.13 -10.99 7.55
CA ILE A 48 7.25 -9.55 7.84
C ILE A 48 8.51 -8.95 7.18
N VAL A 49 9.67 -9.58 7.31
CA VAL A 49 10.92 -9.09 6.70
C VAL A 49 10.79 -8.88 5.18
N PRO A 50 10.16 -9.75 4.38
CA PRO A 50 9.96 -9.49 2.96
C PRO A 50 9.13 -8.23 2.67
N ILE A 51 8.16 -7.88 3.53
CA ILE A 51 7.42 -6.63 3.41
C ILE A 51 8.36 -5.44 3.60
N PHE A 52 9.18 -5.47 4.64
CA PHE A 52 10.15 -4.39 4.90
C PHE A 52 11.15 -4.25 3.77
N THR A 53 11.70 -5.37 3.28
CA THR A 53 12.65 -5.37 2.15
C THR A 53 12.05 -4.73 0.90
N SER A 54 10.78 -4.99 0.60
CA SER A 54 10.14 -4.50 -0.61
C SER A 54 9.58 -3.08 -0.50
N LYS A 55 9.24 -2.62 0.72
CA LYS A 55 8.50 -1.37 0.92
C LYS A 55 9.24 -0.32 1.74
N CYS A 56 10.15 -0.72 2.63
CA CYS A 56 10.72 0.17 3.62
C CYS A 56 12.22 0.41 3.43
N THR A 57 12.99 -0.60 2.99
CA THR A 57 14.45 -0.52 2.90
C THR A 57 14.95 0.46 1.85
N LEU A 58 14.10 0.93 0.92
CA LEU A 58 14.50 1.99 -0.01
C LEU A 58 14.99 3.25 0.75
N CYS A 59 14.34 3.58 1.85
CA CYS A 59 14.72 4.71 2.72
C CYS A 59 15.39 4.23 4.02
N HIS A 60 14.95 3.10 4.57
CA HIS A 60 15.35 2.56 5.87
C HIS A 60 16.45 1.49 5.80
N ASN A 61 17.33 1.55 4.80
CA ASN A 61 18.48 0.65 4.75
C ASN A 61 19.66 1.18 5.60
N THR A 62 19.78 2.50 5.73
CA THR A 62 20.78 3.17 6.57
C THR A 62 20.18 4.23 7.47
N GLN A 63 18.97 4.69 7.17
CA GLN A 63 18.25 5.68 7.98
C GLN A 63 17.44 4.98 9.07
N ALA A 64 17.57 5.46 10.30
CA ALA A 64 16.84 4.90 11.45
C ALA A 64 15.31 5.14 11.37
N PRO A 65 14.50 4.17 11.80
CA PRO A 65 14.90 2.81 12.17
C PRO A 65 15.39 2.01 10.96
N VAL A 66 16.55 1.37 11.06
CA VAL A 66 17.06 0.52 9.98
C VAL A 66 16.22 -0.74 9.90
N MET A 67 15.70 -1.03 8.68
CA MET A 67 14.73 -2.11 8.47
C MET A 67 15.26 -3.25 7.59
N THR A 68 16.60 -3.41 7.56
CA THR A 68 17.23 -4.57 6.95
C THR A 68 17.01 -5.83 7.79
N ALA A 69 17.01 -7.00 7.16
CA ALA A 69 16.61 -8.25 7.78
C ALA A 69 17.39 -8.60 9.08
N ASP A 70 18.65 -8.20 9.16
CA ASP A 70 19.56 -8.49 10.26
C ASP A 70 19.30 -7.66 11.53
N VAL A 71 18.76 -6.43 11.38
CA VAL A 71 18.59 -5.49 12.50
C VAL A 71 17.16 -5.00 12.71
N ALA A 72 16.26 -5.19 11.74
CA ALA A 72 14.91 -4.63 11.77
C ALA A 72 14.17 -4.94 13.07
N TYR A 73 14.26 -6.18 13.58
CA TYR A 73 13.58 -6.55 14.82
C TYR A 73 14.03 -5.69 16.00
N SER A 74 15.33 -5.59 16.24
CA SER A 74 15.89 -4.83 17.36
C SER A 74 15.67 -3.32 17.23
N GLN A 75 15.56 -2.82 16.00
CA GLN A 75 15.27 -1.40 15.74
C GLN A 75 13.78 -1.07 15.99
N LEU A 76 12.89 -2.01 15.72
CA LEU A 76 11.44 -1.77 15.79
C LEU A 76 10.83 -2.13 17.15
N VAL A 77 11.30 -3.19 17.79
CA VAL A 77 10.75 -3.69 19.06
C VAL A 77 11.69 -3.30 20.21
N PRO A 78 11.21 -2.61 21.25
CA PRO A 78 9.82 -2.23 21.53
C PRO A 78 9.42 -0.82 21.02
N ASN A 79 10.30 -0.03 20.44
CA ASN A 79 10.14 1.42 20.29
C ASN A 79 9.01 1.83 19.33
N PHE A 80 8.76 1.05 18.26
CA PHE A 80 7.79 1.35 17.21
C PHE A 80 6.61 0.37 17.19
N VAL A 81 6.62 -0.62 18.08
CA VAL A 81 5.62 -1.69 18.16
C VAL A 81 4.95 -1.66 19.54
N ASN A 82 3.62 -1.61 19.54
CA ASN A 82 2.81 -1.64 20.74
C ASN A 82 1.91 -2.88 20.71
N THR A 83 2.29 -3.92 21.42
CA THR A 83 1.55 -5.19 21.48
C THR A 83 0.28 -5.10 22.34
N THR A 84 0.15 -4.10 23.22
CA THR A 84 -1.05 -3.87 24.01
C THR A 84 -2.14 -3.17 23.20
N SER A 85 -1.74 -2.30 22.27
CA SER A 85 -2.65 -1.60 21.36
C SER A 85 -2.08 -1.66 19.93
N PRO A 86 -2.20 -2.79 19.23
CA PRO A 86 -1.52 -3.06 17.95
C PRO A 86 -1.75 -2.01 16.88
N THR A 87 -3.00 -1.52 16.74
CA THR A 87 -3.36 -0.50 15.76
C THR A 87 -2.78 0.88 16.06
N SER A 88 -2.32 1.13 17.29
CA SER A 88 -1.63 2.37 17.68
C SER A 88 -0.10 2.26 17.56
N SER A 89 0.42 1.15 17.10
CA SER A 89 1.85 1.00 16.80
C SER A 89 2.30 2.01 15.74
N VAL A 90 3.37 2.73 16.01
CA VAL A 90 3.94 3.71 15.07
C VAL A 90 4.28 3.04 13.74
N LEU A 91 4.83 1.81 13.79
CA LEU A 91 5.07 0.98 12.61
C LEU A 91 3.80 0.80 11.76
N TYR A 92 2.70 0.38 12.40
CA TYR A 92 1.44 0.10 11.70
C TYR A 92 0.83 1.37 11.10
N ILE A 93 0.78 2.46 11.88
CA ILE A 93 0.26 3.75 11.44
C ILE A 93 1.05 4.26 10.23
N ASN A 94 2.38 4.26 10.29
CA ASN A 94 3.21 4.75 9.19
C ASN A 94 3.11 3.87 7.93
N ALA A 95 3.04 2.55 8.10
CA ALA A 95 2.89 1.63 6.98
C ALA A 95 1.56 1.79 6.22
N THR A 96 0.50 2.26 6.91
CA THR A 96 -0.86 2.36 6.35
C THR A 96 -1.33 3.78 6.06
N SER A 97 -0.60 4.82 6.51
CA SER A 97 -1.06 6.22 6.45
C SER A 97 -1.16 6.81 5.04
N GLY A 98 -0.51 6.22 4.05
CA GLY A 98 -0.43 6.77 2.68
C GLY A 98 0.41 8.05 2.55
N THR A 99 0.78 8.69 3.66
CA THR A 99 1.61 9.91 3.70
C THR A 99 3.09 9.61 3.95
N HIS A 100 3.39 8.43 4.47
CA HIS A 100 4.73 7.89 4.62
C HIS A 100 5.12 7.11 3.36
N GLY A 101 6.28 7.35 2.80
CA GLY A 101 6.78 6.59 1.64
C GLY A 101 6.80 5.09 1.95
N GLY A 102 6.44 4.24 0.97
CA GLY A 102 6.44 2.79 1.18
C GLY A 102 5.14 2.21 1.73
N THR A 103 3.99 2.79 1.36
CA THR A 103 2.67 2.26 1.70
C THR A 103 2.55 0.77 1.34
N VAL A 104 2.10 -0.01 2.30
CA VAL A 104 1.87 -1.45 2.14
C VAL A 104 0.47 -1.73 1.58
N SER A 105 0.28 -2.91 0.95
CA SER A 105 -1.05 -3.36 0.54
C SER A 105 -1.93 -3.73 1.75
N ALA A 106 -3.24 -3.88 1.52
CA ALA A 106 -4.16 -4.28 2.59
C ALA A 106 -3.78 -5.65 3.20
N THR A 107 -3.35 -6.59 2.37
CA THR A 107 -2.85 -7.90 2.82
C THR A 107 -1.58 -7.78 3.67
N GLN A 108 -0.63 -6.94 3.24
CA GLN A 108 0.61 -6.69 4.00
C GLN A 108 0.33 -5.99 5.33
N ALA A 109 -0.59 -5.02 5.34
CA ALA A 109 -1.03 -4.34 6.56
C ALA A 109 -1.65 -5.33 7.56
N ALA A 110 -2.49 -6.24 7.06
CA ALA A 110 -3.10 -7.27 7.89
C ALA A 110 -2.07 -8.24 8.49
N LEU A 111 -1.03 -8.62 7.73
CA LEU A 111 0.08 -9.44 8.25
C LEU A 111 0.88 -8.72 9.33
N ILE A 112 1.21 -7.45 9.14
CA ILE A 112 1.90 -6.64 10.15
C ILE A 112 1.05 -6.55 11.42
N LEU A 113 -0.25 -6.28 11.28
CA LEU A 113 -1.16 -6.19 12.42
C LEU A 113 -1.28 -7.52 13.16
N ALA A 114 -1.40 -8.65 12.45
CA ALA A 114 -1.45 -9.98 13.04
C ALA A 114 -0.18 -10.30 13.81
N TRP A 115 0.99 -10.03 13.25
CA TRP A 115 2.27 -10.22 13.92
C TRP A 115 2.35 -9.40 15.23
N ILE A 116 1.95 -8.13 15.21
CA ILE A 116 1.96 -7.28 16.41
C ILE A 116 0.97 -7.82 17.45
N THR A 117 -0.26 -8.19 17.03
CA THR A 117 -1.31 -8.74 17.91
C THR A 117 -0.88 -10.05 18.57
N GLN A 118 -0.07 -10.85 17.89
CA GLN A 118 0.46 -12.12 18.40
C GLN A 118 1.72 -11.92 19.27
N GLY A 119 2.06 -10.69 19.64
CA GLY A 119 3.15 -10.36 20.55
C GLY A 119 4.48 -10.03 19.85
N ALA A 120 4.45 -9.76 18.56
CA ALA A 120 5.62 -9.32 17.77
C ALA A 120 6.86 -10.21 17.98
N GLN A 121 6.71 -11.52 17.81
CA GLN A 121 7.79 -12.49 18.02
C GLN A 121 8.88 -12.37 16.95
N ASN A 122 10.14 -12.62 17.36
CA ASN A 122 11.30 -12.75 16.45
C ASN A 122 11.46 -14.21 16.04
N ASN A 123 10.68 -14.70 15.08
CA ASN A 123 10.56 -16.10 14.69
C ASN A 123 10.70 -16.33 13.18
#